data_b20881bc22f7533fda1a13df9a8b8a90
#
_entry.id   b20881bc22f7533fda1a13df9a8b8a90
#
_cell.length_a   1.000
_cell.length_b   1.000
_cell.length_c   1.000
_cell.angle_alpha   90.00
_cell.angle_beta   90.00
_cell.angle_gamma   90.00
#
_symmetry.space_group_name_H-M   'P 1'
#
loop_
_entity.id
_entity.type
_entity.pdbx_description
1 polymer ?
#
loop_
_entity_poly.entity_id
_entity_poly.type
_entity_poly.pdbx_seq_one_letter_code
_entity_poly.pdbx_strand_id
1 'polypeptide(L)'
;WPMIMVVNASGTPAASYEPFFPRLASWGFIVVGNEDGQAGNGETASITLDFMLNIPADSVLSGKIDYDSMGIIGYSQGGAGAICAVTNFENGARYKAMFTGSAAYQTLAKNMGWEYDPAKIKIPYFMAAGTGKSDDSGNDPEKGYGGVSPLSAQIANYNCISDEVQKVRARAVGAEHEQMLMRSDGYMTAWMLYQLTGNEEGESVFLGENAE
;
A
#
# COMPACT_ATOMS: atom_id res chain seq x y z
N TRP A 1 -17.79 1.95 -9.25
CA TRP A 1 -16.41 1.54 -9.50
C TRP A 1 -15.66 1.40 -8.18
N PRO A 2 -14.80 0.37 -8.04
CA PRO A 2 -13.91 0.26 -6.89
C PRO A 2 -12.97 1.46 -6.81
N MET A 3 -12.57 1.85 -5.59
CA MET A 3 -11.73 3.01 -5.35
C MET A 3 -10.37 2.57 -4.79
N ILE A 4 -9.30 3.20 -5.24
CA ILE A 4 -7.95 3.03 -4.69
C ILE A 4 -7.44 4.36 -4.16
N MET A 5 -7.12 4.40 -2.87
CA MET A 5 -6.37 5.48 -2.24
C MET A 5 -4.88 5.25 -2.44
N VAL A 6 -4.17 6.25 -2.97
CA VAL A 6 -2.71 6.24 -3.09
C VAL A 6 -2.11 7.16 -2.05
N VAL A 7 -1.27 6.61 -1.18
CA VAL A 7 -0.57 7.35 -0.13
C VAL A 7 0.83 7.73 -0.61
N ASN A 8 1.14 9.01 -0.53
CA ASN A 8 2.31 9.61 -1.15
C ASN A 8 3.64 9.17 -0.52
N ALA A 9 4.64 8.93 -1.35
CA ALA A 9 6.04 8.83 -0.93
C ALA A 9 6.58 10.22 -0.50
N SER A 10 7.74 10.22 0.15
CA SER A 10 8.38 11.45 0.64
C SER A 10 8.56 12.49 -0.46
N GLY A 11 7.99 13.66 -0.26
CA GLY A 11 8.10 14.78 -1.19
C GLY A 11 7.46 14.57 -2.57
N THR A 12 6.60 13.52 -2.73
CA THR A 12 6.02 13.15 -4.01
C THR A 12 4.49 13.32 -3.94
N PRO A 13 3.94 14.49 -4.25
CA PRO A 13 2.49 14.71 -4.26
C PRO A 13 1.80 13.89 -5.35
N ALA A 14 0.46 13.73 -5.27
CA ALA A 14 -0.32 12.94 -6.22
C ALA A 14 -0.07 13.35 -7.68
N ALA A 15 0.06 14.65 -7.97
CA ALA A 15 0.36 15.17 -9.31
C ALA A 15 1.68 14.65 -9.91
N SER A 16 2.58 14.11 -9.09
CA SER A 16 3.88 13.56 -9.53
C SER A 16 3.83 12.09 -9.96
N TYR A 17 2.68 11.42 -9.78
CA TYR A 17 2.51 9.99 -10.11
C TYR A 17 2.00 9.74 -11.54
N GLU A 18 2.34 10.57 -12.48
CA GLU A 18 2.08 10.28 -13.88
C GLU A 18 3.16 9.34 -14.46
N PRO A 19 2.78 8.25 -15.13
CA PRO A 19 1.46 7.82 -15.60
C PRO A 19 0.71 6.84 -14.68
N PHE A 20 1.11 6.68 -13.42
CA PHE A 20 0.61 5.64 -12.51
C PHE A 20 -0.91 5.75 -12.25
N PHE A 21 -1.43 6.95 -11.96
CA PHE A 21 -2.86 7.15 -11.71
C PHE A 21 -3.72 6.87 -12.94
N PRO A 22 -3.42 7.42 -14.15
CA PRO A 22 -4.18 7.08 -15.36
C PRO A 22 -4.14 5.59 -15.70
N ARG A 23 -3.02 4.92 -15.41
CA ARG A 23 -2.90 3.49 -15.63
C ARG A 23 -3.83 2.69 -14.72
N LEU A 24 -3.85 2.93 -13.42
CA LEU A 24 -4.80 2.28 -12.51
C LEU A 24 -6.24 2.58 -12.91
N ALA A 25 -6.54 3.82 -13.30
CA ALA A 25 -7.87 4.19 -13.78
C ALA A 25 -8.27 3.42 -15.05
N SER A 26 -7.32 3.09 -15.95
CA SER A 26 -7.58 2.29 -17.14
C SER A 26 -8.00 0.84 -16.83
N TRP A 27 -7.71 0.35 -15.62
CA TRP A 27 -8.17 -0.94 -15.10
C TRP A 27 -9.54 -0.86 -14.41
N GLY A 28 -10.21 0.28 -14.46
CA GLY A 28 -11.57 0.46 -13.93
C GLY A 28 -11.65 0.95 -12.50
N PHE A 29 -10.56 1.47 -11.93
CA PHE A 29 -10.55 2.04 -10.59
C PHE A 29 -10.80 3.55 -10.60
N ILE A 30 -11.47 4.06 -9.59
CA ILE A 30 -11.39 5.46 -9.18
C ILE A 30 -10.13 5.60 -8.34
N VAL A 31 -9.16 6.37 -8.81
CA VAL A 31 -7.87 6.56 -8.13
C VAL A 31 -7.85 7.90 -7.44
N VAL A 32 -7.55 7.89 -6.15
CA VAL A 32 -7.57 9.07 -5.28
C VAL A 32 -6.21 9.25 -4.62
N GLY A 33 -5.73 10.46 -4.62
CA GLY A 33 -4.54 10.90 -3.89
C GLY A 33 -4.71 12.32 -3.40
N ASN A 34 -3.72 12.83 -2.69
CA ASN A 34 -3.66 14.22 -2.23
C ASN A 34 -2.27 14.82 -2.50
N GLU A 35 -2.11 16.10 -2.22
CA GLU A 35 -0.85 16.82 -2.50
C GLU A 35 0.11 16.84 -1.29
N ASP A 36 -0.17 16.09 -0.21
CA ASP A 36 0.70 16.03 0.95
C ASP A 36 1.94 15.17 0.68
N GLY A 37 3.11 15.78 0.68
CA GLY A 37 4.40 15.09 0.55
C GLY A 37 4.92 14.49 1.88
N GLN A 38 4.14 14.55 2.98
CA GLN A 38 4.50 14.06 4.31
C GLN A 38 3.48 13.07 4.88
N ALA A 39 2.96 12.18 4.06
CA ALA A 39 1.83 11.29 4.35
C ALA A 39 2.18 10.06 5.24
N GLY A 40 3.39 9.98 5.80
CA GLY A 40 3.89 8.77 6.48
C GLY A 40 3.13 8.35 7.74
N ASN A 41 2.45 9.27 8.43
CA ASN A 41 1.64 8.96 9.61
C ASN A 41 0.19 8.52 9.28
N GLY A 42 -0.20 8.53 8.00
CA GLY A 42 -1.52 8.12 7.53
C GLY A 42 -2.65 9.12 7.75
N GLU A 43 -2.41 10.26 8.41
CA GLU A 43 -3.43 11.25 8.77
C GLU A 43 -4.11 11.84 7.54
N THR A 44 -3.33 12.30 6.57
CA THR A 44 -3.89 12.90 5.35
C THR A 44 -4.60 11.89 4.46
N ALA A 45 -4.19 10.62 4.47
CA ALA A 45 -4.94 9.53 3.82
C ALA A 45 -6.29 9.31 4.50
N SER A 46 -6.35 9.35 5.85
CA SER A 46 -7.59 9.26 6.62
C SER A 46 -8.53 10.43 6.34
N ILE A 47 -8.02 11.67 6.35
CA ILE A 47 -8.81 12.88 6.01
C ILE A 47 -9.34 12.81 4.57
N THR A 48 -8.51 12.35 3.62
CA THR A 48 -8.92 12.19 2.22
C THR A 48 -10.01 11.12 2.09
N LEU A 49 -9.91 10.03 2.84
CA LEU A 49 -10.96 9.00 2.87
C LEU A 49 -12.28 9.57 3.40
N ASP A 50 -12.25 10.32 4.50
CA ASP A 50 -13.46 10.96 5.05
C ASP A 50 -14.11 11.90 4.03
N PHE A 51 -13.32 12.68 3.29
CA PHE A 51 -13.84 13.49 2.19
C PHE A 51 -14.50 12.62 1.12
N MET A 52 -13.87 11.51 0.70
CA MET A 52 -14.42 10.61 -0.32
C MET A 52 -15.69 9.90 0.12
N LEU A 53 -15.82 9.58 1.42
CA LEU A 53 -17.04 9.00 1.98
C LEU A 53 -18.21 9.98 2.04
N ASN A 54 -17.91 11.30 2.01
CA ASN A 54 -18.88 12.38 2.12
C ASN A 54 -18.83 13.35 0.93
N ILE A 55 -18.52 12.84 -0.27
CA ILE A 55 -18.43 13.71 -1.46
C ILE A 55 -19.76 14.47 -1.70
N PRO A 56 -19.70 15.73 -2.15
CA PRO A 56 -20.90 16.51 -2.47
C PRO A 56 -21.78 15.81 -3.51
N ALA A 57 -23.10 15.97 -3.37
CA ALA A 57 -24.06 15.33 -4.28
C ALA A 57 -23.96 15.82 -5.75
N ASP A 58 -23.40 16.99 -5.96
CA ASP A 58 -23.13 17.59 -7.28
C ASP A 58 -21.75 17.19 -7.84
N SER A 59 -20.97 16.42 -7.10
CA SER A 59 -19.70 15.88 -7.60
C SER A 59 -19.90 14.93 -8.79
N VAL A 60 -18.98 14.99 -9.75
CA VAL A 60 -18.93 14.05 -10.89
C VAL A 60 -18.78 12.60 -10.45
N LEU A 61 -18.32 12.34 -9.21
CA LEU A 61 -18.15 11.02 -8.61
C LEU A 61 -19.37 10.56 -7.81
N SER A 62 -20.36 11.43 -7.59
CA SER A 62 -21.56 11.09 -6.83
C SER A 62 -22.27 9.87 -7.42
N GLY A 63 -22.53 8.87 -6.59
CA GLY A 63 -23.18 7.61 -7.01
C GLY A 63 -22.32 6.68 -7.87
N LYS A 64 -21.03 6.97 -8.04
CA LYS A 64 -20.11 6.16 -8.85
C LYS A 64 -19.12 5.32 -8.06
N ILE A 65 -18.86 5.68 -6.82
CA ILE A 65 -17.92 4.96 -5.95
C ILE A 65 -18.63 3.76 -5.34
N ASP A 66 -18.00 2.61 -5.46
CA ASP A 66 -18.35 1.42 -4.68
C ASP A 66 -17.61 1.47 -3.34
N TYR A 67 -18.32 1.90 -2.31
CA TYR A 67 -17.78 2.04 -0.95
C TYR A 67 -17.53 0.71 -0.24
N ASP A 68 -17.95 -0.42 -0.82
CA ASP A 68 -17.65 -1.75 -0.32
C ASP A 68 -16.41 -2.37 -0.98
N SER A 69 -15.84 -1.68 -1.98
CA SER A 69 -14.69 -2.12 -2.77
C SER A 69 -13.60 -1.03 -2.77
N MET A 70 -13.04 -0.72 -1.59
CA MET A 70 -12.00 0.30 -1.44
C MET A 70 -10.66 -0.32 -1.06
N GLY A 71 -9.60 0.01 -1.81
CA GLY A 71 -8.22 -0.39 -1.53
C GLY A 71 -7.33 0.78 -1.17
N ILE A 72 -6.18 0.48 -0.57
CA ILE A 72 -5.15 1.46 -0.26
C ILE A 72 -3.79 0.97 -0.75
N ILE A 73 -3.04 1.85 -1.39
CA ILE A 73 -1.70 1.61 -1.92
C ILE A 73 -0.75 2.63 -1.32
N GLY A 74 0.44 2.19 -0.91
CA GLY A 74 1.50 3.09 -0.47
C GLY A 74 2.88 2.62 -0.88
N TYR A 75 3.77 3.56 -1.13
CA TYR A 75 5.17 3.30 -1.48
C TYR A 75 6.09 4.09 -0.55
N SER A 76 7.20 3.46 -0.10
CA SER A 76 8.19 4.14 0.75
C SER A 76 7.57 4.67 2.06
N GLN A 77 7.71 5.97 2.34
CA GLN A 77 6.97 6.69 3.38
C GLN A 77 5.46 6.41 3.29
N GLY A 78 4.89 6.49 2.08
CA GLY A 78 3.48 6.20 1.86
C GLY A 78 3.09 4.76 2.17
N GLY A 79 4.04 3.82 2.10
CA GLY A 79 3.83 2.45 2.58
C GLY A 79 3.59 2.40 4.09
N ALA A 80 4.40 3.10 4.88
CA ALA A 80 4.14 3.28 6.31
C ALA A 80 2.82 4.02 6.54
N GLY A 81 2.56 5.09 5.77
CA GLY A 81 1.33 5.86 5.84
C GLY A 81 0.08 5.04 5.53
N ALA A 82 0.14 4.12 4.56
CA ALA A 82 -0.97 3.20 4.26
C ALA A 82 -1.25 2.27 5.44
N ILE A 83 -0.21 1.70 6.06
CA ILE A 83 -0.35 0.88 7.25
C ILE A 83 -0.93 1.72 8.40
N CYS A 84 -0.41 2.93 8.65
CA CYS A 84 -0.94 3.84 9.66
C CYS A 84 -2.43 4.17 9.40
N ALA A 85 -2.81 4.48 8.16
CA ALA A 85 -4.20 4.79 7.81
C ALA A 85 -5.15 3.64 8.12
N VAL A 86 -4.71 2.40 7.90
CA VAL A 86 -5.51 1.20 8.19
C VAL A 86 -5.56 0.87 9.68
N THR A 87 -4.48 1.10 10.43
CA THR A 87 -4.33 0.59 11.81
C THR A 87 -4.58 1.61 12.90
N ASN A 88 -4.41 2.91 12.62
CA ASN A 88 -4.44 3.97 13.62
C ASN A 88 -5.68 4.87 13.54
N PHE A 89 -6.49 4.74 12.46
CA PHE A 89 -7.68 5.57 12.23
C PHE A 89 -8.91 4.68 12.09
N GLU A 90 -10.03 5.11 12.66
CA GLU A 90 -11.29 4.35 12.68
C GLU A 90 -11.82 4.08 11.27
N ASN A 91 -11.76 5.08 10.39
CA ASN A 91 -12.20 4.93 9.00
C ASN A 91 -11.32 3.98 8.17
N GLY A 92 -10.12 3.62 8.65
CA GLY A 92 -9.25 2.62 8.03
C GLY A 92 -9.91 1.24 7.88
N ALA A 93 -10.89 0.92 8.73
CA ALA A 93 -11.70 -0.30 8.63
C ALA A 93 -12.56 -0.37 7.35
N ARG A 94 -12.69 0.72 6.60
CA ARG A 94 -13.41 0.78 5.33
C ARG A 94 -12.62 0.14 4.19
N TYR A 95 -11.30 0.09 4.28
CA TYR A 95 -10.48 -0.57 3.26
C TYR A 95 -10.67 -2.09 3.28
N LYS A 96 -10.65 -2.71 2.10
CA LYS A 96 -10.81 -4.15 1.87
C LYS A 96 -9.53 -4.83 1.43
N ALA A 97 -8.55 -4.06 0.96
CA ALA A 97 -7.24 -4.57 0.57
C ALA A 97 -6.17 -3.49 0.72
N MET A 98 -4.96 -3.92 1.02
CA MET A 98 -3.79 -3.06 1.08
C MET A 98 -2.64 -3.64 0.25
N PHE A 99 -1.92 -2.75 -0.43
CA PHE A 99 -0.62 -3.02 -1.02
C PHE A 99 0.40 -2.01 -0.52
N THR A 100 1.62 -2.47 -0.21
CA THR A 100 2.76 -1.57 0.02
C THR A 100 3.98 -2.01 -0.76
N GLY A 101 4.59 -1.04 -1.46
CA GLY A 101 5.90 -1.18 -2.09
C GLY A 101 6.97 -0.57 -1.20
N SER A 102 7.97 -1.35 -0.80
CA SER A 102 9.11 -0.88 0.02
C SER A 102 8.73 0.03 1.17
N ALA A 103 7.72 -0.37 1.95
CA ALA A 103 7.29 0.38 3.12
C ALA A 103 8.44 0.55 4.11
N ALA A 104 8.60 1.74 4.67
CA ALA A 104 9.56 1.97 5.75
C ALA A 104 9.29 1.01 6.92
N TYR A 105 10.30 0.23 7.31
CA TYR A 105 10.17 -0.74 8.39
C TYR A 105 9.90 -0.07 9.75
N GLN A 106 9.32 -0.84 10.71
CA GLN A 106 8.77 -0.30 11.95
C GLN A 106 9.71 0.66 12.71
N THR A 107 10.98 0.27 12.90
CA THR A 107 11.92 1.13 13.64
C THR A 107 12.23 2.43 12.89
N LEU A 108 12.42 2.36 11.57
CA LEU A 108 12.62 3.55 10.74
C LEU A 108 11.36 4.43 10.76
N ALA A 109 10.20 3.86 10.55
CA ALA A 109 8.92 4.56 10.58
C ALA A 109 8.67 5.24 11.92
N LYS A 110 8.90 4.56 13.04
CA LYS A 110 8.79 5.12 14.39
C LYS A 110 9.72 6.31 14.61
N ASN A 111 10.98 6.21 14.17
CA ASN A 111 11.95 7.30 14.29
C ASN A 111 11.56 8.53 13.46
N MET A 112 10.76 8.33 12.42
CA MET A 112 10.20 9.39 11.57
C MET A 112 8.83 9.91 12.04
N GLY A 113 8.28 9.36 13.13
CA GLY A 113 6.95 9.73 13.64
C GLY A 113 5.79 9.03 12.92
N TRP A 114 6.05 7.94 12.22
CA TRP A 114 5.06 7.14 11.46
C TRP A 114 4.79 5.79 12.13
N GLU A 115 4.62 5.78 13.43
CA GLU A 115 4.50 4.54 14.21
C GLU A 115 3.24 3.76 13.84
N TYR A 116 3.39 2.48 13.50
CA TYR A 116 2.33 1.54 13.19
C TYR A 116 2.54 0.19 13.88
N ASP A 117 1.46 -0.57 14.04
CA ASP A 117 1.46 -1.93 14.58
C ASP A 117 0.90 -2.92 13.54
N PRO A 118 1.75 -3.79 12.93
CA PRO A 118 1.29 -4.76 11.94
C PRO A 118 0.25 -5.75 12.48
N ALA A 119 0.24 -6.03 13.79
CA ALA A 119 -0.73 -6.95 14.40
C ALA A 119 -2.17 -6.43 14.32
N LYS A 120 -2.35 -5.13 14.10
CA LYS A 120 -3.66 -4.51 13.91
C LYS A 120 -4.22 -4.62 12.50
N ILE A 121 -3.44 -5.09 11.53
CA ILE A 121 -3.91 -5.28 10.16
C ILE A 121 -4.92 -6.43 10.13
N LYS A 122 -6.14 -6.16 9.65
CA LYS A 122 -7.26 -7.12 9.56
C LYS A 122 -7.81 -7.31 8.15
N ILE A 123 -7.19 -6.68 7.17
CA ILE A 123 -7.57 -6.73 5.76
C ILE A 123 -6.50 -7.45 4.94
N PRO A 124 -6.84 -8.06 3.80
CA PRO A 124 -5.89 -8.65 2.89
C PRO A 124 -4.72 -7.72 2.57
N TYR A 125 -3.50 -8.21 2.71
CA TYR A 125 -2.30 -7.38 2.60
C TYR A 125 -1.21 -8.03 1.76
N PHE A 126 -0.80 -7.32 0.71
CA PHE A 126 0.37 -7.66 -0.10
C PHE A 126 1.49 -6.66 0.15
N MET A 127 2.62 -7.15 0.68
CA MET A 127 3.84 -6.36 0.90
C MET A 127 4.94 -6.79 -0.06
N ALA A 128 5.50 -5.85 -0.80
CA ALA A 128 6.62 -6.08 -1.71
C ALA A 128 7.79 -5.15 -1.39
N ALA A 129 9.02 -5.60 -1.63
CA ALA A 129 10.21 -4.75 -1.52
C ALA A 129 11.31 -5.23 -2.47
N GLY A 130 12.27 -4.37 -2.77
CA GLY A 130 13.45 -4.71 -3.57
C GLY A 130 14.48 -5.54 -2.79
N THR A 131 15.42 -6.15 -3.52
CA THR A 131 16.60 -6.76 -2.93
C THR A 131 17.86 -5.91 -3.12
N GLY A 132 17.72 -4.74 -3.74
CA GLY A 132 18.79 -3.77 -3.90
C GLY A 132 19.18 -3.12 -2.57
N LYS A 133 20.36 -2.50 -2.53
CA LYS A 133 20.95 -1.99 -1.29
C LYS A 133 20.18 -0.85 -0.64
N SER A 134 19.42 -0.10 -1.40
CA SER A 134 18.56 0.97 -0.87
C SER A 134 17.38 0.42 -0.06
N ASP A 135 16.88 -0.77 -0.41
CA ASP A 135 15.84 -1.47 0.35
C ASP A 135 16.41 -2.44 1.39
N ASP A 136 17.49 -3.15 1.04
CA ASP A 136 18.08 -4.18 1.89
C ASP A 136 19.61 -4.11 1.81
N SER A 137 20.23 -3.37 2.71
CA SER A 137 21.69 -3.21 2.74
C SER A 137 22.44 -4.41 3.31
N GLY A 138 21.71 -5.43 3.79
CA GLY A 138 22.29 -6.56 4.51
C GLY A 138 22.76 -6.26 5.93
N ASN A 139 22.58 -5.02 6.42
CA ASN A 139 22.86 -4.67 7.79
C ASN A 139 21.71 -5.09 8.73
N ASP A 140 22.03 -5.31 10.00
CA ASP A 140 21.03 -5.55 11.04
C ASP A 140 20.22 -4.26 11.30
N PRO A 141 18.91 -4.22 11.01
CA PRO A 141 18.14 -3.01 11.19
C PRO A 141 17.94 -2.60 12.65
N GLU A 142 18.20 -3.50 13.63
CA GLU A 142 18.16 -3.19 15.05
C GLU A 142 19.46 -2.50 15.53
N LYS A 143 20.58 -2.75 14.84
CA LYS A 143 21.90 -2.20 15.17
C LYS A 143 22.33 -1.05 14.28
N GLY A 144 21.58 -0.79 13.20
CA GLY A 144 21.89 0.28 12.26
C GLY A 144 20.87 0.33 11.12
N TYR A 145 21.12 1.18 10.12
CA TYR A 145 20.25 1.31 8.97
C TYR A 145 20.39 0.08 8.05
N GLY A 146 19.30 -0.68 7.91
CA GLY A 146 19.23 -1.90 7.09
C GLY A 146 18.71 -1.70 5.67
N GLY A 147 18.53 -0.48 5.21
CA GLY A 147 17.75 -0.10 4.03
C GLY A 147 16.35 0.36 4.42
N VAL A 148 15.49 0.67 3.45
CA VAL A 148 14.13 1.15 3.74
C VAL A 148 13.20 0.00 4.12
N SER A 149 13.35 -1.18 3.49
CA SER A 149 12.47 -2.34 3.69
C SER A 149 13.25 -3.66 3.67
N PRO A 150 14.16 -3.89 4.65
CA PRO A 150 14.99 -5.08 4.67
C PRO A 150 14.17 -6.36 4.89
N LEU A 151 14.66 -7.49 4.37
CA LEU A 151 13.98 -8.78 4.45
C LEU A 151 13.62 -9.17 5.88
N SER A 152 14.53 -8.96 6.82
CA SER A 152 14.31 -9.29 8.24
C SER A 152 13.09 -8.53 8.81
N ALA A 153 12.95 -7.26 8.47
CA ALA A 153 11.82 -6.44 8.91
C ALA A 153 10.51 -6.83 8.20
N GLN A 154 10.56 -7.14 6.89
CA GLN A 154 9.39 -7.69 6.19
C GLN A 154 8.91 -9.01 6.81
N ILE A 155 9.82 -9.92 7.16
CA ILE A 155 9.50 -11.19 7.84
C ILE A 155 8.86 -10.90 9.19
N ALA A 156 9.43 -9.98 9.98
CA ALA A 156 8.90 -9.61 11.28
C ALA A 156 7.47 -9.05 11.16
N ASN A 157 7.23 -8.11 10.25
CA ASN A 157 5.89 -7.57 9.98
C ASN A 157 4.91 -8.67 9.55
N TYR A 158 5.32 -9.53 8.60
CA TYR A 158 4.49 -10.64 8.11
C TYR A 158 4.06 -11.58 9.24
N ASN A 159 4.98 -11.93 10.15
CA ASN A 159 4.71 -12.83 11.25
C ASN A 159 3.86 -12.20 12.36
N CYS A 160 3.81 -10.87 12.48
CA CYS A 160 2.92 -10.19 13.42
C CYS A 160 1.45 -10.17 12.97
N ILE A 161 1.19 -10.28 11.66
CA ILE A 161 -0.16 -10.28 11.12
C ILE A 161 -0.80 -11.64 11.38
N SER A 162 -2.07 -11.67 11.82
CA SER A 162 -2.83 -12.90 12.06
C SER A 162 -2.83 -13.82 10.83
N ASP A 163 -2.77 -15.14 11.06
CA ASP A 163 -2.89 -16.12 9.98
C ASP A 163 -4.30 -16.21 9.38
N GLU A 164 -5.29 -15.59 10.00
CA GLU A 164 -6.65 -15.43 9.45
C GLU A 164 -6.69 -14.36 8.33
N VAL A 165 -5.67 -13.50 8.25
CA VAL A 165 -5.55 -12.48 7.22
C VAL A 165 -4.84 -13.04 6.01
N GLN A 166 -5.45 -12.95 4.83
CA GLN A 166 -4.76 -13.26 3.59
C GLN A 166 -3.59 -12.29 3.40
N LYS A 167 -2.38 -12.81 3.42
CA LYS A 167 -1.15 -12.00 3.38
C LYS A 167 -0.14 -12.58 2.42
N VAL A 168 0.46 -11.71 1.63
CA VAL A 168 1.51 -12.05 0.66
C VAL A 168 2.74 -11.20 0.94
N ARG A 169 3.91 -11.81 0.85
CA ARG A 169 5.21 -11.14 0.94
C ARG A 169 6.06 -11.49 -0.27
N ALA A 170 6.52 -10.49 -0.99
CA ALA A 170 7.35 -10.68 -2.18
C ALA A 170 8.60 -9.81 -2.17
N ARG A 171 9.59 -10.21 -2.98
CA ARG A 171 10.83 -9.46 -3.21
C ARG A 171 11.13 -9.38 -4.70
N ALA A 172 11.32 -8.16 -5.21
CA ALA A 172 11.77 -7.93 -6.57
C ALA A 172 13.30 -8.04 -6.64
N VAL A 173 13.79 -9.13 -7.23
CA VAL A 173 15.23 -9.40 -7.33
C VAL A 173 15.95 -8.31 -8.12
N GLY A 174 17.00 -7.75 -7.52
CA GLY A 174 17.85 -6.70 -8.11
C GLY A 174 17.20 -5.32 -8.18
N ALA A 175 15.95 -5.16 -7.74
CA ALA A 175 15.30 -3.86 -7.73
C ALA A 175 15.81 -3.00 -6.57
N GLU A 176 16.18 -1.77 -6.86
CA GLU A 176 16.44 -0.72 -5.88
C GLU A 176 15.12 -0.07 -5.44
N HIS A 177 15.17 0.67 -4.33
CA HIS A 177 14.01 1.29 -3.71
C HIS A 177 13.12 2.06 -4.70
N GLU A 178 13.71 2.96 -5.46
CA GLU A 178 13.02 3.84 -6.41
C GLU A 178 12.38 3.11 -7.59
N GLN A 179 12.75 1.84 -7.84
CA GLN A 179 12.18 1.03 -8.92
C GLN A 179 10.94 0.26 -8.51
N MET A 180 10.64 0.18 -7.21
CA MET A 180 9.67 -0.77 -6.68
C MET A 180 8.23 -0.53 -7.12
N LEU A 181 7.80 0.73 -7.24
CA LEU A 181 6.45 1.03 -7.72
C LEU A 181 6.23 0.48 -9.14
N MET A 182 7.22 0.64 -10.01
CA MET A 182 7.17 0.14 -11.39
C MET A 182 7.35 -1.40 -11.45
N ARG A 183 8.25 -1.96 -10.63
CA ARG A 183 8.55 -3.41 -10.64
C ARG A 183 7.42 -4.25 -10.06
N SER A 184 6.63 -3.71 -9.16
CA SER A 184 5.49 -4.40 -8.55
C SER A 184 4.15 -4.08 -9.21
N ASP A 185 4.12 -3.22 -10.21
CA ASP A 185 2.92 -2.64 -10.78
C ASP A 185 1.89 -3.69 -11.29
N GLY A 186 2.35 -4.73 -12.02
CA GLY A 186 1.48 -5.80 -12.50
C GLY A 186 0.87 -6.62 -11.35
N TYR A 187 1.70 -7.04 -10.39
CA TYR A 187 1.25 -7.81 -9.22
C TYR A 187 0.34 -7.01 -8.30
N MET A 188 0.66 -5.75 -8.07
CA MET A 188 -0.18 -4.83 -7.30
C MET A 188 -1.55 -4.65 -7.95
N THR A 189 -1.59 -4.47 -9.28
CA THR A 189 -2.86 -4.34 -10.03
C THR A 189 -3.67 -5.63 -9.96
N ALA A 190 -3.04 -6.79 -10.16
CA ALA A 190 -3.68 -8.10 -10.02
C ALA A 190 -4.24 -8.30 -8.61
N TRP A 191 -3.48 -7.90 -7.56
CA TRP A 191 -3.94 -7.95 -6.18
C TRP A 191 -5.20 -7.11 -5.95
N MET A 192 -5.20 -5.86 -6.43
CA MET A 192 -6.35 -4.98 -6.27
C MET A 192 -7.58 -5.46 -7.07
N LEU A 193 -7.38 -5.98 -8.28
CA LEU A 193 -8.45 -6.58 -9.07
C LEU A 193 -9.05 -7.80 -8.35
N TYR A 194 -8.20 -8.70 -7.87
CA TYR A 194 -8.64 -9.87 -7.12
C TYR A 194 -9.44 -9.47 -5.88
N GLN A 195 -8.86 -8.66 -5.01
CA GLN A 195 -9.45 -8.35 -3.70
C GLN A 195 -10.67 -7.44 -3.75
N LEU A 196 -10.73 -6.53 -4.72
CA LEU A 196 -11.80 -5.53 -4.79
C LEU A 196 -12.93 -5.90 -5.76
N THR A 197 -12.65 -6.78 -6.74
CA THR A 197 -13.64 -7.12 -7.76
C THR A 197 -13.88 -8.63 -7.91
N GLY A 198 -13.12 -9.47 -7.22
CA GLY A 198 -13.18 -10.92 -7.40
C GLY A 198 -12.69 -11.39 -8.76
N ASN A 199 -11.77 -10.63 -9.40
CA ASN A 199 -11.25 -10.98 -10.72
C ASN A 199 -10.44 -12.27 -10.68
N GLU A 200 -10.86 -13.29 -11.43
CA GLU A 200 -10.26 -14.64 -11.43
C GLU A 200 -8.84 -14.65 -12.02
N GLU A 201 -8.53 -13.79 -13.00
CA GLU A 201 -7.18 -13.68 -13.54
C GLU A 201 -6.24 -13.07 -12.49
N GLY A 202 -6.70 -12.05 -11.76
CA GLY A 202 -5.95 -11.47 -10.63
C GLY A 202 -5.76 -12.47 -9.50
N GLU A 203 -6.75 -13.29 -9.19
CA GLU A 203 -6.65 -14.35 -8.18
C GLU A 203 -5.61 -15.40 -8.56
N SER A 204 -5.59 -15.84 -9.82
CA SER A 204 -4.68 -16.90 -10.31
C SER A 204 -3.19 -16.55 -10.17
N VAL A 205 -2.86 -15.25 -10.06
CA VAL A 205 -1.48 -14.80 -9.79
C VAL A 205 -1.01 -15.21 -8.38
N PHE A 206 -1.94 -15.31 -7.43
CA PHE A 206 -1.62 -15.54 -6.01
C PHE A 206 -2.05 -16.91 -5.50
N LEU A 207 -3.01 -17.55 -6.14
CA LEU A 207 -3.61 -18.81 -5.72
C LEU A 207 -3.65 -19.82 -6.88
N GLY A 208 -3.55 -21.13 -6.51
CA GLY A 208 -3.63 -22.23 -7.46
C GLY A 208 -2.27 -22.84 -7.84
N GLU A 209 -2.31 -23.87 -8.69
CA GLU A 209 -1.11 -24.63 -9.09
C GLU A 209 -0.09 -23.83 -9.92
N ASN A 210 -0.54 -22.74 -10.53
CA ASN A 210 0.27 -21.85 -11.37
C ASN A 210 0.53 -20.48 -10.72
N ALA A 211 0.31 -20.35 -9.42
CA ALA A 211 0.61 -19.11 -8.71
C ALA A 211 2.12 -18.80 -8.80
N GLU A 212 2.47 -17.55 -9.13
CA GLU A 212 3.85 -17.09 -9.33
C GLU A 212 4.53 -16.65 -8.02
#